data_6a85840fdb757b932e4488280c0ecd0b
#
_entry.id   6a85840fdb757b932e4488280c0ecd0b
#
_cell.length_a   1.000
_cell.length_b   1.000
_cell.length_c   1.000
_cell.angle_alpha   90.00
_cell.angle_beta   90.00
_cell.angle_gamma   90.00
#
_symmetry.space_group_name_H-M   'P 1'
#
loop_
_entity.id
_entity.type
_entity.pdbx_description
1 polymer ?
#
loop_
_entity_poly.entity_id
_entity_poly.type
_entity_poly.pdbx_seq_one_letter_code
_entity_poly.pdbx_strand_id
1 'polypeptide(L)'
;DLSKTDQGIIEAATSMENDVMMAEFNAKSGEALQDLVKNQGVKLRKFNDDIYDSFGDASKEVFETVRAHSKLANDIHSSFLKARSNLGAWSKISDQAYVQQRNRVLGV
;
A
#
# COMPACT_ATOMS: atom_id res chain seq x y z
N ASP A 1 -8.50 -10.92 29.41
CA ASP A 1 -7.07 -10.78 29.05
C ASP A 1 -6.54 -12.14 28.62
N LEU A 2 -5.84 -12.22 27.49
CA LEU A 2 -5.25 -13.46 26.98
C LEU A 2 -3.95 -13.78 27.71
N SER A 3 -3.67 -15.09 27.87
CA SER A 3 -2.37 -15.53 28.36
C SER A 3 -1.25 -15.13 27.39
N LYS A 4 0.00 -15.09 27.89
CA LYS A 4 1.18 -14.82 27.02
C LYS A 4 1.32 -15.85 25.92
N THR A 5 0.95 -17.11 26.18
CA THR A 5 0.95 -18.17 25.19
C THR A 5 -0.07 -17.89 24.09
N ASP A 6 -1.30 -17.53 24.46
CA ASP A 6 -2.36 -17.21 23.49
C ASP A 6 -2.02 -15.97 22.65
N GLN A 7 -1.43 -14.92 23.27
CA GLN A 7 -0.92 -13.76 22.56
C GLN A 7 0.11 -14.15 21.50
N GLY A 8 1.08 -15.02 21.86
CA GLY A 8 2.09 -15.52 20.93
C GLY A 8 1.53 -16.36 19.79
N ILE A 9 0.51 -17.17 20.05
CA ILE A 9 -0.18 -17.94 19.00
C ILE A 9 -0.89 -17.01 18.02
N ILE A 10 -1.60 -15.99 18.50
CA ILE A 10 -2.28 -15.02 17.65
C ILE A 10 -1.26 -14.22 16.81
N GLU A 11 -0.18 -13.78 17.42
CA GLU A 11 0.88 -13.04 16.73
C GLU A 11 1.51 -13.90 15.62
N ALA A 12 1.84 -15.15 15.89
CA ALA A 12 2.37 -16.07 14.90
C ALA A 12 1.36 -16.35 13.77
N ALA A 13 0.10 -16.58 14.10
CA ALA A 13 -0.95 -16.85 13.11
C ALA A 13 -1.19 -15.64 12.20
N THR A 14 -1.26 -14.43 12.75
CA THR A 14 -1.48 -13.20 11.96
C THR A 14 -0.28 -12.87 11.08
N SER A 15 0.93 -13.11 11.55
CA SER A 15 2.14 -12.94 10.74
C SER A 15 2.18 -13.90 9.56
N MET A 16 1.89 -15.18 9.80
CA MET A 16 1.84 -16.20 8.76
C MET A 16 0.74 -15.90 7.73
N GLU A 17 -0.45 -15.50 8.18
CA GLU A 17 -1.57 -15.15 7.29
C GLU A 17 -1.23 -13.95 6.41
N ASN A 18 -0.56 -12.94 6.95
CA ASN A 18 -0.09 -11.80 6.17
C ASN A 18 0.86 -12.21 5.05
N ASP A 19 1.84 -13.06 5.34
CA ASP A 19 2.82 -13.52 4.34
C ASP A 19 2.17 -14.38 3.26
N VAL A 20 1.30 -15.32 3.64
CA VAL A 20 0.58 -16.20 2.72
C VAL A 20 -0.35 -15.38 1.82
N MET A 21 -1.15 -14.46 2.41
CA MET A 21 -2.07 -13.62 1.65
C MET A 21 -1.32 -12.74 0.64
N MET A 22 -0.24 -12.11 1.04
CA MET A 22 0.55 -11.26 0.14
C MET A 22 1.18 -12.06 -1.00
N ALA A 23 1.70 -13.25 -0.71
CA ALA A 23 2.27 -14.13 -1.74
C ALA A 23 1.19 -14.59 -2.73
N GLU A 24 0.03 -15.02 -2.25
CA GLU A 24 -1.08 -15.48 -3.08
C GLU A 24 -1.68 -14.34 -3.91
N PHE A 25 -1.88 -13.16 -3.32
CA PHE A 25 -2.34 -11.98 -4.04
C PHE A 25 -1.41 -11.62 -5.19
N ASN A 26 -0.11 -11.55 -4.94
CA ASN A 26 0.87 -11.22 -5.97
C ASN A 26 0.94 -12.30 -7.07
N ALA A 27 0.84 -13.57 -6.71
CA ALA A 27 0.88 -14.67 -7.67
C ALA A 27 -0.35 -14.70 -8.59
N LYS A 28 -1.55 -14.45 -8.06
CA LYS A 28 -2.81 -14.63 -8.79
C LYS A 28 -3.33 -13.37 -9.48
N SER A 29 -2.95 -12.18 -9.02
CA SER A 29 -3.51 -10.92 -9.52
C SER A 29 -3.29 -10.69 -11.02
N GLY A 30 -2.15 -11.12 -11.56
CA GLY A 30 -1.85 -10.98 -12.98
C GLY A 30 -2.78 -11.81 -13.87
N GLU A 31 -3.03 -13.05 -13.52
CA GLU A 31 -3.95 -13.95 -14.24
C GLU A 31 -5.39 -13.48 -14.13
N ALA A 32 -5.82 -13.11 -12.91
CA ALA A 32 -7.15 -12.59 -12.67
C ALA A 32 -7.43 -11.31 -13.47
N LEU A 33 -6.46 -10.39 -13.57
CA LEU A 33 -6.58 -9.19 -14.38
C LEU A 33 -6.73 -9.53 -15.87
N GLN A 34 -5.95 -10.48 -16.37
CA GLN A 34 -6.06 -10.92 -17.77
C GLN A 34 -7.44 -11.52 -18.07
N ASP A 35 -7.98 -12.33 -17.16
CA ASP A 35 -9.32 -12.90 -17.30
C ASP A 35 -10.39 -11.80 -17.34
N LEU A 36 -10.34 -10.85 -16.41
CA LEU A 36 -11.25 -9.71 -16.36
C LEU A 36 -11.26 -8.90 -17.67
N VAL A 37 -10.09 -8.63 -18.22
CA VAL A 37 -9.95 -7.83 -19.44
C VAL A 37 -10.37 -8.63 -20.69
N LYS A 38 -9.89 -9.88 -20.82
CA LYS A 38 -10.09 -10.67 -22.06
C LYS A 38 -11.48 -11.29 -22.13
N ASN A 39 -11.98 -11.81 -21.02
CA ASN A 39 -13.19 -12.64 -21.01
C ASN A 39 -14.41 -11.92 -20.47
N GLN A 40 -14.23 -10.90 -19.65
CA GLN A 40 -15.34 -10.19 -18.99
C GLN A 40 -15.52 -8.74 -19.46
N GLY A 41 -14.73 -8.30 -20.42
CA GLY A 41 -14.88 -6.99 -21.07
C GLY A 41 -14.52 -5.80 -20.18
N VAL A 42 -13.81 -6.00 -19.09
CA VAL A 42 -13.35 -4.92 -18.21
C VAL A 42 -12.33 -4.06 -18.95
N LYS A 43 -12.51 -2.75 -18.86
CA LYS A 43 -11.62 -1.77 -19.49
C LYS A 43 -10.75 -1.11 -18.43
N LEU A 44 -9.45 -1.31 -18.52
CA LEU A 44 -8.49 -0.59 -17.68
C LEU A 44 -8.47 0.89 -18.08
N ARG A 45 -8.56 1.75 -17.10
CA ARG A 45 -8.43 3.20 -17.26
C ARG A 45 -7.46 3.76 -16.25
N LYS A 46 -6.70 4.74 -16.68
CA LYS A 46 -5.83 5.53 -15.79
C LYS A 46 -6.49 6.88 -15.53
N PHE A 47 -6.55 7.30 -14.28
CA PHE A 47 -6.89 8.68 -13.96
C PHE A 47 -5.80 9.61 -14.47
N ASN A 48 -6.17 10.80 -14.90
CA ASN A 48 -5.21 11.85 -15.23
C ASN A 48 -4.60 12.45 -13.94
N ASP A 49 -3.54 13.20 -14.11
CA ASP A 49 -2.77 13.74 -12.98
C ASP A 49 -3.60 14.72 -12.14
N ASP A 50 -4.49 15.52 -12.75
CA ASP A 50 -5.38 16.45 -12.05
C ASP A 50 -6.28 15.77 -11.01
N ILE A 51 -6.73 14.54 -11.29
CA ILE A 51 -7.52 13.74 -10.35
C ILE A 51 -6.65 13.28 -9.17
N TYR A 52 -5.43 12.82 -9.45
CA TYR A 52 -4.50 12.43 -8.39
C TYR A 52 -4.10 13.63 -7.51
N ASP A 53 -3.88 14.80 -8.10
CA ASP A 53 -3.58 16.03 -7.37
C ASP A 53 -4.75 16.42 -6.47
N SER A 54 -5.98 16.35 -6.98
CA SER A 54 -7.20 16.58 -6.20
C SER A 54 -7.35 15.62 -5.02
N PHE A 55 -7.04 14.33 -5.20
CA PHE A 55 -7.01 13.36 -4.10
C PHE A 55 -5.94 13.70 -3.06
N GLY A 56 -4.77 14.16 -3.52
CA GLY A 56 -3.69 14.61 -2.65
C GLY A 56 -4.11 15.79 -1.77
N ASP A 57 -4.79 16.77 -2.35
CA ASP A 57 -5.25 17.96 -1.62
C ASP A 57 -6.38 17.62 -0.65
N ALA A 58 -7.39 16.87 -1.08
CA ALA A 58 -8.45 16.39 -0.20
C ALA A 58 -7.90 15.56 0.98
N SER A 59 -6.88 14.73 0.73
CA SER A 59 -6.22 13.96 1.79
C SER A 59 -5.54 14.86 2.82
N LYS A 60 -4.91 15.97 2.42
CA LYS A 60 -4.31 16.93 3.35
C LYS A 60 -5.36 17.54 4.29
N GLU A 61 -6.51 17.96 3.74
CA GLU A 61 -7.61 18.53 4.54
C GLU A 61 -8.14 17.53 5.59
N VAL A 62 -8.33 16.27 5.17
CA VAL A 62 -8.77 15.20 6.09
C VAL A 62 -7.73 14.98 7.19
N PHE A 63 -6.44 14.94 6.84
CA PHE A 63 -5.38 14.77 7.85
C PHE A 63 -5.27 15.93 8.82
N GLU A 64 -5.52 17.18 8.40
CA GLU A 64 -5.59 18.32 9.31
C GLU A 64 -6.73 18.16 10.32
N THR A 65 -7.90 17.70 9.88
CA THR A 65 -9.03 17.40 10.77
C THR A 65 -8.68 16.31 11.77
N VAL A 66 -8.03 15.23 11.34
CA VAL A 66 -7.60 14.13 12.22
C VAL A 66 -6.58 14.62 13.26
N ARG A 67 -5.59 15.40 12.83
CA ARG A 67 -4.56 15.96 13.71
C ARG A 67 -5.15 16.87 14.80
N ALA A 68 -6.15 17.67 14.44
CA ALA A 68 -6.80 18.60 15.35
C ALA A 68 -7.65 17.90 16.42
N HIS A 69 -8.00 16.62 16.23
CA HIS A 69 -8.89 15.88 17.13
C HIS A 69 -8.28 15.68 18.53
N SER A 70 -7.00 15.36 18.65
CA SER A 70 -6.32 15.18 19.93
C SER A 70 -4.79 15.21 19.78
N LYS A 71 -4.10 15.41 20.91
CA LYS A 71 -2.63 15.31 20.95
C LYS A 71 -2.16 13.93 20.46
N LEU A 72 -2.82 12.87 20.88
CA LEU A 72 -2.48 11.51 20.46
C LEU A 72 -2.63 11.32 18.93
N ALA A 73 -3.70 11.84 18.35
CA ALA A 73 -3.91 11.78 16.89
C ALA A 73 -2.81 12.52 16.13
N ASN A 74 -2.39 13.69 16.63
CA ASN A 74 -1.28 14.45 16.05
C ASN A 74 0.07 13.70 16.17
N ASP A 75 0.33 13.07 17.32
CA ASP A 75 1.57 12.30 17.54
C ASP A 75 1.63 11.07 16.62
N ILE A 76 0.52 10.34 16.47
CA ILE A 76 0.39 9.21 15.53
C ILE A 76 0.63 9.67 14.09
N HIS A 77 -0.02 10.75 13.67
CA HIS A 77 0.14 11.28 12.32
C HIS A 77 1.58 11.73 12.05
N SER A 78 2.24 12.36 13.01
CA SER A 78 3.65 12.78 12.88
C SER A 78 4.58 11.58 12.73
N SER A 79 4.34 10.51 13.49
CA SER A 79 5.07 9.24 13.37
C SER A 79 4.85 8.60 11.99
N PHE A 80 3.61 8.58 11.52
CA PHE A 80 3.27 8.09 10.17
C PHE A 80 3.99 8.87 9.07
N LEU A 81 4.00 10.20 9.13
CA LEU A 81 4.71 11.02 8.13
C LEU A 81 6.21 10.73 8.09
N LYS A 82 6.82 10.55 9.26
CA LYS A 82 8.25 10.19 9.36
C LYS A 82 8.51 8.82 8.71
N ALA A 83 7.71 7.82 9.04
CA ALA A 83 7.82 6.48 8.45
C ALA A 83 7.61 6.53 6.92
N ARG A 84 6.57 7.22 6.45
CA ARG A 84 6.29 7.40 5.02
C ARG A 84 7.45 8.06 4.27
N SER A 85 8.05 9.09 4.85
CA SER A 85 9.19 9.78 4.23
C SER A 85 10.41 8.85 4.10
N ASN A 86 10.73 8.11 5.16
CA ASN A 86 11.86 7.19 5.17
C ASN A 86 11.65 6.03 4.18
N LEU A 87 10.47 5.41 4.21
CA LEU A 87 10.13 4.32 3.31
C LEU A 87 10.09 4.79 1.84
N GLY A 88 9.51 5.96 1.58
CA GLY A 88 9.45 6.51 0.23
C GLY A 88 10.84 6.83 -0.34
N ALA A 89 11.73 7.38 0.48
CA ALA A 89 13.11 7.64 0.07
C ALA A 89 13.85 6.34 -0.27
N TRP A 90 13.68 5.29 0.53
CA TRP A 90 14.27 3.98 0.27
C TRP A 90 13.65 3.33 -0.99
N SER A 91 12.32 3.23 -1.06
CA SER A 91 11.62 2.60 -2.20
C SER A 91 11.98 3.22 -3.53
N LYS A 92 12.24 4.53 -3.56
CA LYS A 92 12.62 5.24 -4.79
C LYS A 92 13.94 4.73 -5.39
N ILE A 93 14.91 4.39 -4.55
CA ILE A 93 16.24 3.93 -4.99
C ILE A 93 16.39 2.40 -5.03
N SER A 94 15.45 1.67 -4.44
CA SER A 94 15.40 0.20 -4.43
C SER A 94 14.38 -0.34 -5.43
N ASP A 95 13.21 -0.74 -4.94
CA ASP A 95 12.20 -1.44 -5.73
C ASP A 95 11.72 -0.65 -6.95
N GLN A 96 11.45 0.65 -6.78
CA GLN A 96 10.97 1.49 -7.88
C GLN A 96 12.02 1.61 -8.98
N ALA A 97 13.28 1.86 -8.61
CA ALA A 97 14.36 1.95 -9.58
C ALA A 97 14.58 0.64 -10.32
N TYR A 98 14.55 -0.49 -9.60
CA TYR A 98 14.65 -1.82 -10.20
C TYR A 98 13.49 -2.09 -11.18
N VAL A 99 12.25 -1.89 -10.75
CA VAL A 99 11.05 -2.12 -11.58
C VAL A 99 11.09 -1.27 -12.85
N GLN A 100 11.47 0.00 -12.74
CA GLN A 100 11.59 0.88 -13.90
C GLN A 100 12.63 0.37 -14.92
N GLN A 101 13.81 -0.04 -14.45
CA GLN A 101 14.85 -0.57 -15.35
C GLN A 101 14.46 -1.93 -15.94
N ARG A 102 13.88 -2.81 -15.13
CA ARG A 102 13.36 -4.10 -15.61
C ARG A 102 12.32 -3.89 -16.71
N ASN A 103 11.33 -3.04 -16.48
CA ASN A 103 10.27 -2.80 -17.45
C ASN A 103 10.80 -2.16 -18.74
N ARG A 104 11.76 -1.25 -18.64
CA ARG A 104 12.44 -0.68 -19.81
C ARG A 104 13.16 -1.74 -20.64
N VAL A 105 13.87 -2.66 -20.00
CA VAL A 105 14.64 -3.73 -20.70
C VAL A 105 13.71 -4.78 -21.30
N LEU A 106 12.63 -5.14 -20.59
CA LEU A 106 11.69 -6.17 -21.04
C LEU A 106 10.59 -5.64 -21.97
N GLY A 107 10.45 -4.33 -22.12
CA GLY A 107 9.41 -3.71 -22.96
C GLY A 107 7.99 -3.86 -22.39
N VAL A 108 7.84 -3.91 -21.08
CA VAL A 108 6.56 -4.07 -20.37
C VAL A 108 6.21 -2.87 -19.51
#